data_ab7eb01f27c519821da97cf6e5792f7d
#
_entry.id   ab7eb01f27c519821da97cf6e5792f7d
#
_cell.length_a   1.000
_cell.length_b   1.000
_cell.length_c   1.000
_cell.angle_alpha   90.00
_cell.angle_beta   90.00
_cell.angle_gamma   90.00
#
_symmetry.space_group_name_H-M   'P 1'
#
loop_
_entity.id
_entity.type
_entity.pdbx_description
1 polymer ?
#
loop_
_entity_poly.entity_id
_entity_poly.type
_entity_poly.pdbx_seq_one_letter_code
_entity_poly.pdbx_strand_id
1 'polypeptide(L)'
;MNIGEKIRNTREDLDLSQSDMAKLIPMNQSNYSKIERNIQEPNMEQLRRICQILKLDPRFLLDLGEFELISVDDMKLLTDVKELIQKYKTH
;
A
#
# COMPACT_ATOMS: atom_id res chain seq x y z
N MET A 1 9.31 -8.27 -7.80
CA MET A 1 9.50 -6.80 -7.72
C MET A 1 9.34 -6.32 -6.30
N ASN A 2 10.21 -5.43 -5.86
CA ASN A 2 10.08 -4.84 -4.52
C ASN A 2 9.11 -3.65 -4.54
N ILE A 3 8.82 -3.11 -3.37
CA ILE A 3 7.84 -2.03 -3.20
C ILE A 3 8.23 -0.80 -4.01
N GLY A 4 9.50 -0.38 -3.95
CA GLY A 4 9.97 0.81 -4.66
C GLY A 4 9.83 0.68 -6.17
N GLU A 5 10.14 -0.48 -6.71
CA GLU A 5 10.00 -0.72 -8.16
C GLU A 5 8.54 -0.69 -8.59
N LYS A 6 7.64 -1.28 -7.78
CA LYS A 6 6.21 -1.25 -8.09
C LYS A 6 5.67 0.17 -8.10
N ILE A 7 6.08 0.97 -7.13
CA ILE A 7 5.69 2.38 -7.06
C ILE A 7 6.21 3.13 -8.26
N ARG A 8 7.51 2.97 -8.57
CA ARG A 8 8.12 3.67 -9.70
C ARG A 8 7.47 3.29 -11.02
N ASN A 9 7.26 2.01 -11.26
CA ASN A 9 6.67 1.55 -12.53
C ASN A 9 5.27 2.12 -12.71
N THR A 10 4.45 2.12 -11.66
CA THR A 10 3.10 2.66 -11.73
C THR A 10 3.13 4.17 -11.94
N ARG A 11 4.05 4.86 -11.24
CA ARG A 11 4.23 6.31 -11.41
C ARG A 11 4.56 6.65 -12.86
N GLU A 12 5.52 5.93 -13.44
CA GLU A 12 5.92 6.15 -14.82
C GLU A 12 4.80 5.85 -15.80
N ASP A 13 4.03 4.80 -15.56
CA ASP A 13 2.86 4.47 -16.39
C ASP A 13 1.82 5.58 -16.40
N LEU A 14 1.73 6.34 -15.31
CA LEU A 14 0.81 7.47 -15.20
C LEU A 14 1.42 8.80 -15.62
N ASP A 15 2.64 8.77 -16.15
CA ASP A 15 3.38 9.97 -16.57
C ASP A 15 3.57 11.00 -15.46
N LEU A 16 3.71 10.54 -14.24
CA LEU A 16 4.00 11.41 -13.09
C LEU A 16 5.49 11.43 -12.82
N SER A 17 6.01 12.62 -12.45
CA SER A 17 7.40 12.75 -12.03
C SER A 17 7.52 12.45 -10.54
N GLN A 18 8.76 12.24 -10.07
CA GLN A 18 9.03 12.13 -8.63
C GLN A 18 8.64 13.42 -7.91
N SER A 19 8.84 14.58 -8.56
CA SER A 19 8.44 15.86 -8.00
C SER A 19 6.93 15.94 -7.81
N ASP A 20 6.15 15.45 -8.80
CA ASP A 20 4.69 15.41 -8.69
C ASP A 20 4.26 14.57 -7.50
N MET A 21 4.84 13.39 -7.35
CA MET A 21 4.51 12.50 -6.25
C MET A 21 4.82 13.14 -4.90
N ALA A 22 6.00 13.76 -4.80
CA ALA A 22 6.40 14.40 -3.55
C ALA A 22 5.43 15.50 -3.13
N LYS A 23 4.91 16.26 -4.10
CA LYS A 23 3.91 17.31 -3.83
C LYS A 23 2.58 16.73 -3.39
N LEU A 24 2.17 15.63 -3.99
CA LEU A 24 0.86 15.04 -3.75
C LEU A 24 0.78 14.27 -2.43
N ILE A 25 1.90 13.67 -1.99
CA ILE A 25 1.91 12.86 -0.76
C ILE A 25 1.67 13.69 0.51
N PRO A 26 2.05 14.91 0.85
CA PRO A 26 3.21 15.72 0.50
C PRO A 26 4.46 15.32 1.30
N MET A 27 5.61 15.33 0.65
CA MET A 27 6.87 15.01 1.32
C MET A 27 8.04 15.58 0.51
N ASN A 28 9.22 15.48 1.08
CA ASN A 28 10.43 15.91 0.41
C ASN A 28 10.75 14.98 -0.75
N GLN A 29 11.11 15.55 -1.92
CA GLN A 29 11.39 14.74 -3.12
C GLN A 29 12.57 13.79 -2.92
N SER A 30 13.59 14.23 -2.20
CA SER A 30 14.75 13.38 -1.91
C SER A 30 14.34 12.15 -1.09
N ASN A 31 13.46 12.34 -0.11
CA ASN A 31 12.95 11.23 0.70
C ASN A 31 12.04 10.32 -0.13
N TYR A 32 11.22 10.89 -1.00
CA TYR A 32 10.39 10.09 -1.89
C TYR A 32 11.26 9.24 -2.82
N SER A 33 12.31 9.83 -3.38
CA SER A 33 13.25 9.09 -4.23
C SER A 33 13.85 7.90 -3.49
N LYS A 34 14.15 8.05 -2.21
CA LYS A 34 14.69 6.96 -1.39
C LYS A 34 13.68 5.82 -1.24
N ILE A 35 12.39 6.13 -1.20
CA ILE A 35 11.34 5.10 -1.16
C ILE A 35 11.38 4.27 -2.45
N GLU A 36 11.47 4.91 -3.61
CA GLU A 36 11.53 4.19 -4.88
C GLU A 36 12.78 3.34 -5.02
N ARG A 37 13.87 3.76 -4.39
CA ARG A 37 15.14 3.01 -4.40
C ARG A 37 15.25 1.97 -3.27
N ASN A 38 14.20 1.83 -2.46
CA ASN A 38 14.15 0.89 -1.33
C ASN A 38 15.21 1.16 -0.27
N ILE A 39 15.62 2.42 -0.13
CA ILE A 39 16.54 2.87 0.90
C ILE A 39 15.77 3.28 2.15
N GLN A 40 14.54 3.73 1.98
CA GLN A 40 13.67 4.19 3.04
C GLN A 40 12.29 3.57 2.89
N GLU A 41 11.70 3.13 3.98
CA GLU A 41 10.32 2.64 3.98
C GLU A 41 9.37 3.82 4.17
N PRO A 42 8.24 3.85 3.43
CA PRO A 42 7.23 4.86 3.70
C PRO A 42 6.55 4.58 5.03
N ASN A 43 6.15 5.62 5.76
CA ASN A 43 5.28 5.43 6.90
C ASN A 43 3.87 5.11 6.42
N MET A 44 2.97 4.75 7.35
CA MET A 44 1.62 4.33 6.99
C MET A 44 0.83 5.40 6.24
N GLU A 45 0.97 6.65 6.66
CA GLU A 45 0.28 7.75 5.99
C GLU A 45 0.81 7.96 4.57
N GLN A 46 2.12 7.91 4.40
CA GLN A 46 2.76 8.02 3.09
C GLN A 46 2.33 6.86 2.18
N LEU A 47 2.32 5.64 2.72
CA LEU A 47 1.92 4.46 1.97
C LEU A 47 0.47 4.59 1.51
N ARG A 48 -0.42 5.02 2.39
CA ARG A 48 -1.81 5.23 2.05
C ARG A 48 -1.96 6.25 0.92
N ARG A 49 -1.26 7.37 1.01
CA ARG A 49 -1.29 8.42 -0.01
C ARG A 49 -0.76 7.91 -1.35
N ILE A 50 0.35 7.18 -1.33
CA ILE A 50 0.92 6.59 -2.54
C ILE A 50 -0.11 5.68 -3.22
N CYS A 51 -0.74 4.81 -2.46
CA CYS A 51 -1.76 3.91 -3.00
C CYS A 51 -2.94 4.66 -3.58
N GLN A 52 -3.38 5.73 -2.93
CA GLN A 52 -4.49 6.55 -3.41
C GLN A 52 -4.14 7.28 -4.70
N ILE A 53 -2.96 7.90 -4.74
CA ILE A 53 -2.52 8.68 -5.91
C ILE A 53 -2.33 7.77 -7.12
N LEU A 54 -1.68 6.64 -6.94
CA LEU A 54 -1.35 5.72 -8.01
C LEU A 54 -2.45 4.69 -8.28
N LYS A 55 -3.50 4.69 -7.47
CA LYS A 55 -4.58 3.70 -7.53
C LYS A 55 -4.02 2.28 -7.44
N LEU A 56 -3.04 2.10 -6.59
CA LEU A 56 -2.42 0.81 -6.32
C LEU A 56 -3.16 0.08 -5.22
N ASP A 57 -3.42 -1.19 -5.46
CA ASP A 57 -3.95 -2.08 -4.44
C ASP A 57 -2.83 -2.35 -3.41
N PRO A 58 -3.03 -2.03 -2.12
CA PRO A 58 -2.02 -2.32 -1.11
C PRO A 58 -1.61 -3.79 -1.04
N ARG A 59 -2.52 -4.70 -1.37
CA ARG A 59 -2.22 -6.14 -1.38
C ARG A 59 -1.20 -6.47 -2.46
N PHE A 60 -1.34 -5.88 -3.64
CA PHE A 60 -0.36 -6.04 -4.72
C PHE A 60 0.98 -5.43 -4.32
N LEU A 61 0.94 -4.22 -3.75
CA LEU A 61 2.15 -3.50 -3.38
C LEU A 61 2.96 -4.26 -2.33
N LEU A 62 2.29 -4.86 -1.35
CA LEU A 62 2.91 -5.54 -0.23
C LEU A 62 3.00 -7.07 -0.40
N ASP A 63 2.63 -7.58 -1.56
CA ASP A 63 2.59 -9.03 -1.83
C ASP A 63 1.68 -9.78 -0.87
N LEU A 64 0.53 -9.21 -0.56
CA LEU A 64 -0.43 -9.80 0.37
C LEU A 64 -1.56 -10.57 -0.31
N GLY A 65 -1.52 -10.70 -1.63
CA GLY A 65 -2.57 -11.38 -2.38
C GLY A 65 -2.87 -12.79 -1.91
N GLU A 66 -1.83 -13.51 -1.53
CA GLU A 66 -1.94 -14.91 -1.10
C GLU A 66 -2.67 -15.05 0.24
N PHE A 67 -2.78 -14.00 1.01
CA PHE A 67 -3.51 -14.04 2.28
C PHE A 67 -5.00 -14.25 2.10
N GLU A 68 -5.51 -14.05 0.90
CA GLU A 68 -6.91 -14.31 0.57
C GLU A 68 -7.16 -15.78 0.30
N LEU A 69 -6.11 -16.52 -0.07
CA LEU A 69 -6.15 -17.95 -0.30
C LEU A 69 -5.76 -18.66 1.00
N ILE A 70 -6.60 -18.48 2.00
CA ILE A 70 -6.24 -18.83 3.36
C ILE A 70 -6.52 -20.27 3.70
N SER A 71 -5.72 -20.82 4.61
CA SER A 71 -5.91 -22.14 5.16
C SER A 71 -7.14 -22.18 6.05
N VAL A 72 -7.53 -23.41 6.48
CA VAL A 72 -8.66 -23.59 7.39
C VAL A 72 -8.45 -22.81 8.69
N ASP A 73 -7.23 -22.80 9.21
CA ASP A 73 -6.91 -22.07 10.43
C ASP A 73 -7.07 -20.57 10.24
N ASP A 74 -6.61 -20.07 9.09
CA ASP A 74 -6.77 -18.66 8.75
C ASP A 74 -8.25 -18.29 8.58
N MET A 75 -9.04 -19.19 8.05
CA MET A 75 -10.47 -18.97 7.91
C MET A 75 -11.14 -18.80 9.27
N LYS A 76 -10.69 -19.55 10.27
CA LYS A 76 -11.23 -19.41 11.62
C LYS A 76 -10.90 -18.02 12.17
N LEU A 77 -9.68 -17.57 11.99
CA LEU A 77 -9.27 -16.24 12.41
C LEU A 77 -10.09 -15.16 11.68
N LEU A 78 -10.31 -15.35 10.39
CA LEU A 78 -11.10 -14.44 9.59
C LEU A 78 -12.55 -14.38 10.08
N THR A 79 -13.12 -15.51 10.49
CA THR A 79 -14.47 -15.57 11.06
C THR A 79 -14.54 -14.72 12.33
N ASP A 80 -13.56 -14.85 13.20
CA ASP A 80 -13.48 -14.06 14.42
C ASP A 80 -13.42 -12.57 14.12
N VAL A 81 -12.66 -12.18 13.13
CA VAL A 81 -12.56 -10.79 12.69
C VAL A 81 -13.91 -10.30 12.15
N LYS A 82 -14.59 -11.12 11.37
CA LYS A 82 -15.89 -10.75 10.84
C LYS A 82 -16.92 -10.55 11.95
N GLU A 83 -16.92 -11.39 12.95
CA GLU A 83 -17.79 -11.24 14.11
C GLU A 83 -17.51 -9.93 14.82
N LEU A 84 -16.25 -9.59 14.99
CA LEU A 84 -15.84 -8.35 15.61
C LEU A 84 -16.35 -7.13 14.82
N ILE A 85 -16.20 -7.17 13.51
CA ILE A 85 -16.68 -6.11 12.63
C ILE A 85 -18.19 -5.97 12.71
N GLN A 86 -18.93 -7.06 12.76
CA GLN A 86 -20.39 -7.03 12.89
C GLN A 86 -20.82 -6.40 14.20
N LYS A 87 -20.10 -6.68 15.29
CA LYS A 87 -20.34 -6.05 16.57
C LYS A 87 -20.28 -4.53 16.48
N TYR A 88 -19.31 -4.02 15.75
CA TYR A 88 -19.17 -2.58 15.58
C TYR A 88 -20.19 -1.99 14.61
N LYS A 89 -20.66 -2.77 13.66
CA LYS A 89 -21.64 -2.31 12.68
C LYS A 89 -23.07 -2.22 13.25
N THR A 90 -23.35 -2.96 14.30
CA THR A 90 -24.68 -2.98 14.90
C THR A 90 -24.91 -1.85 15.89
N HIS A 91 -23.92 -1.01 16.05
CA HIS A 91 -24.01 0.21 16.87
C HIS A 91 -24.28 1.44 16.00
#